data_f4e46e378d81b4f56c27912abc172910
#
_entry.id   f4e46e378d81b4f56c27912abc172910
#
_cell.length_a   1.000
_cell.length_b   1.000
_cell.length_c   1.000
_cell.angle_alpha   90.00
_cell.angle_beta   90.00
_cell.angle_gamma   90.00
#
_symmetry.space_group_name_H-M   'P 1'
#
loop_
_entity.id
_entity.type
_entity.pdbx_description
1 polymer ?
#
loop_
_entity_poly.entity_id
_entity_poly.type
_entity_poly.pdbx_seq_one_letter_code
_entity_poly.pdbx_strand_id
1 'polypeptide(L)'
;MKRLSEYLTVNESELSSIKPANKEELIDIINQWIEEYGPNCDLNDIDVSKVTDMSNLFENSEFDGDISRWDVSRVVDMRYMFWNSQFNGDLSKWDVSRVVGMNGMFNDSKFNGDLSKWNVSKVKNQVGVKTKLLQIINKLSV
;
A
#
# COMPACT_ATOMS: atom_id res chain seq x y z
N MET A 1 -12.17 -15.27 -10.83
CA MET A 1 -11.06 -14.84 -9.92
C MET A 1 -9.92 -15.83 -10.01
N LYS A 2 -8.74 -15.38 -10.38
CA LYS A 2 -7.57 -16.24 -10.43
C LYS A 2 -7.05 -16.53 -9.03
N ARG A 3 -6.73 -17.79 -8.76
CA ARG A 3 -6.11 -18.18 -7.50
C ARG A 3 -4.61 -17.97 -7.54
N LEU A 4 -3.98 -17.81 -6.38
CA LEU A 4 -2.53 -17.69 -6.30
C LEU A 4 -1.84 -18.87 -7.02
N SER A 5 -2.38 -20.10 -6.88
CA SER A 5 -1.86 -21.25 -7.58
C SER A 5 -1.84 -21.10 -9.10
N GLU A 6 -2.75 -20.32 -9.67
CA GLU A 6 -2.77 -20.03 -11.11
C GLU A 6 -1.65 -19.09 -11.51
N TYR A 7 -1.26 -18.16 -10.64
CA TYR A 7 -0.10 -17.31 -10.85
C TYR A 7 1.20 -18.09 -10.66
N LEU A 8 1.21 -19.07 -9.74
CA LEU A 8 2.40 -19.83 -9.38
C LEU A 8 2.63 -21.08 -10.24
N THR A 9 1.70 -21.44 -11.15
CA THR A 9 1.90 -22.52 -12.11
C THR A 9 2.85 -22.15 -13.24
N VAL A 10 3.21 -20.89 -13.34
CA VAL A 10 4.23 -20.42 -14.26
C VAL A 10 5.63 -20.66 -13.69
N ASN A 11 6.65 -20.73 -14.54
CA ASN A 11 8.03 -20.97 -14.10
C ASN A 11 8.56 -19.78 -13.26
N GLU A 12 9.68 -19.98 -12.55
CA GLU A 12 10.24 -18.96 -11.66
C GLU A 12 10.51 -17.63 -12.35
N SER A 13 10.87 -17.64 -13.64
CA SER A 13 11.09 -16.40 -14.38
C SER A 13 9.78 -15.61 -14.61
N GLU A 14 8.64 -16.30 -14.57
CA GLU A 14 7.33 -15.67 -14.74
C GLU A 14 6.70 -15.28 -13.40
N LEU A 15 7.17 -15.84 -12.26
CA LEU A 15 6.77 -15.41 -10.93
C LEU A 15 7.10 -13.94 -10.69
N SER A 16 8.21 -13.46 -11.26
CA SER A 16 8.59 -12.05 -11.20
C SER A 16 7.69 -11.15 -12.03
N SER A 17 6.74 -11.73 -12.78
CA SER A 17 5.83 -10.98 -13.65
C SER A 17 4.38 -10.96 -13.15
N ILE A 18 4.14 -11.26 -11.88
CA ILE A 18 2.80 -11.06 -11.28
C ILE A 18 2.56 -9.57 -11.23
N LYS A 19 1.70 -9.10 -12.14
CA LYS A 19 1.52 -7.66 -12.38
C LYS A 19 0.03 -7.35 -12.51
N PRO A 20 -0.65 -7.12 -11.38
CA PRO A 20 -2.07 -6.75 -11.43
C PRO A 20 -2.28 -5.46 -12.22
N ALA A 21 -3.34 -5.44 -13.00
CA ALA A 21 -3.69 -4.29 -13.81
C ALA A 21 -4.42 -3.19 -13.01
N ASN A 22 -5.06 -3.57 -11.90
CA ASN A 22 -5.91 -2.68 -11.12
C ASN A 22 -6.00 -3.16 -9.67
N LYS A 23 -6.70 -2.38 -8.85
CA LYS A 23 -6.88 -2.66 -7.42
C LYS A 23 -7.59 -4.00 -7.18
N GLU A 24 -8.60 -4.32 -7.96
CA GLU A 24 -9.39 -5.55 -7.77
C GLU A 24 -8.52 -6.79 -7.95
N GLU A 25 -7.71 -6.83 -8.99
CA GLU A 25 -6.75 -7.92 -9.19
C GLU A 25 -5.71 -7.98 -8.07
N LEU A 26 -5.23 -6.81 -7.63
CA LEU A 26 -4.25 -6.73 -6.55
C LEU A 26 -4.81 -7.27 -5.24
N ILE A 27 -6.06 -6.92 -4.90
CA ILE A 27 -6.72 -7.41 -3.69
C ILE A 27 -6.82 -8.94 -3.72
N ASP A 28 -7.21 -9.50 -4.85
CA ASP A 28 -7.33 -10.96 -5.00
C ASP A 28 -5.98 -11.66 -4.76
N ILE A 29 -4.92 -11.12 -5.34
CA ILE A 29 -3.57 -11.66 -5.18
C ILE A 29 -3.12 -11.57 -3.72
N ILE A 30 -3.30 -10.40 -3.09
CA ILE A 30 -2.93 -10.18 -1.69
C ILE A 30 -3.65 -11.19 -0.78
N ASN A 31 -4.97 -11.32 -0.94
CA ASN A 31 -5.76 -12.20 -0.10
C ASN A 31 -5.32 -13.66 -0.23
N GLN A 32 -5.03 -14.12 -1.43
CA GLN A 32 -4.56 -15.47 -1.67
C GLN A 32 -3.16 -15.69 -1.10
N TRP A 33 -2.30 -14.69 -1.20
CA TRP A 33 -0.94 -14.76 -0.65
C TRP A 33 -0.96 -14.83 0.87
N ILE A 34 -1.80 -14.01 1.51
CA ILE A 34 -1.96 -14.03 2.96
C ILE A 34 -2.54 -15.38 3.42
N GLU A 35 -3.53 -15.90 2.70
CA GLU A 35 -4.12 -17.21 3.02
C GLU A 35 -3.08 -18.32 2.97
N GLU A 36 -2.18 -18.30 2.01
CA GLU A 36 -1.20 -19.35 1.80
C GLU A 36 0.05 -19.17 2.67
N TYR A 37 0.54 -17.95 2.83
CA TYR A 37 1.83 -17.67 3.49
C TYR A 37 1.69 -16.93 4.82
N GLY A 38 0.50 -16.53 5.19
CA GLY A 38 0.22 -15.83 6.44
C GLY A 38 0.29 -14.31 6.34
N PRO A 39 -0.18 -13.62 7.39
CA PRO A 39 -0.29 -12.16 7.37
C PRO A 39 1.04 -11.40 7.41
N ASN A 40 2.15 -12.08 7.71
CA ASN A 40 3.46 -11.46 7.77
C ASN A 40 4.30 -11.71 6.50
N CYS A 41 3.66 -12.14 5.42
CA CYS A 41 4.36 -12.51 4.20
C CYS A 41 4.99 -11.31 3.47
N ASP A 42 5.97 -11.60 2.63
CA ASP A 42 6.61 -10.63 1.76
C ASP A 42 5.85 -10.53 0.44
N LEU A 43 5.29 -9.35 0.15
CA LEU A 43 4.53 -9.09 -1.07
C LEU A 43 5.34 -8.30 -2.12
N ASN A 44 6.64 -8.11 -1.91
CA ASN A 44 7.44 -7.27 -2.81
C ASN A 44 7.60 -7.84 -4.23
N ASP A 45 7.38 -9.14 -4.42
CA ASP A 45 7.46 -9.75 -5.75
C ASP A 45 6.24 -9.42 -6.63
N ILE A 46 5.18 -8.85 -6.04
CA ILE A 46 4.05 -8.35 -6.82
C ILE A 46 4.45 -7.01 -7.44
N ASP A 47 4.41 -6.92 -8.76
CA ASP A 47 4.65 -5.66 -9.47
C ASP A 47 3.37 -4.83 -9.50
N VAL A 48 3.29 -3.83 -8.61
CA VAL A 48 2.11 -2.97 -8.46
C VAL A 48 2.18 -1.70 -9.30
N SER A 49 3.18 -1.59 -10.19
CA SER A 49 3.47 -0.33 -10.88
C SER A 49 2.36 0.17 -11.81
N LYS A 50 1.42 -0.70 -12.20
CA LYS A 50 0.25 -0.29 -13.01
C LYS A 50 -0.93 0.20 -12.18
N VAL A 51 -0.91 -0.04 -10.87
CA VAL A 51 -2.05 0.28 -10.01
C VAL A 51 -2.03 1.78 -9.68
N THR A 52 -3.14 2.45 -9.94
CA THR A 52 -3.29 3.90 -9.69
C THR A 52 -4.20 4.19 -8.51
N ASP A 53 -5.02 3.24 -8.09
CA ASP A 53 -5.94 3.34 -6.96
C ASP A 53 -5.59 2.25 -5.94
N MET A 54 -5.16 2.67 -4.75
CA MET A 54 -4.90 1.79 -3.62
C MET A 54 -5.78 2.14 -2.42
N SER A 55 -6.90 2.83 -2.67
CA SER A 55 -7.83 3.17 -1.59
C SER A 55 -8.37 1.90 -0.93
N ASN A 56 -8.42 1.90 0.40
CA ASN A 56 -8.95 0.80 1.21
C ASN A 56 -8.20 -0.53 1.09
N LEU A 57 -7.00 -0.55 0.49
CA LEU A 57 -6.31 -1.79 0.11
C LEU A 57 -6.06 -2.73 1.30
N PHE A 58 -5.65 -2.19 2.44
CA PHE A 58 -5.40 -2.93 3.67
C PHE A 58 -6.34 -2.51 4.81
N GLU A 59 -7.50 -1.98 4.46
CA GLU A 59 -8.53 -1.61 5.44
C GLU A 59 -8.97 -2.83 6.24
N ASN A 60 -8.97 -2.71 7.56
CA ASN A 60 -9.33 -3.81 8.49
C ASN A 60 -8.45 -5.05 8.32
N SER A 61 -7.27 -4.93 7.73
CA SER A 61 -6.43 -6.07 7.39
C SER A 61 -5.51 -6.49 8.55
N GLU A 62 -5.30 -7.78 8.67
CA GLU A 62 -4.31 -8.37 9.57
C GLU A 62 -2.88 -8.31 8.98
N PHE A 63 -2.74 -7.93 7.73
CA PHE A 63 -1.44 -7.91 7.06
C PHE A 63 -0.44 -7.02 7.80
N ASP A 64 0.71 -7.58 8.13
CA ASP A 64 1.86 -6.86 8.70
C ASP A 64 3.16 -7.44 8.12
N GLY A 65 3.20 -7.59 6.81
CA GLY A 65 4.38 -8.10 6.10
C GLY A 65 5.18 -6.98 5.43
N ASP A 66 5.85 -7.31 4.34
CA ASP A 66 6.78 -6.39 3.68
C ASP A 66 6.26 -5.96 2.30
N ILE A 67 6.06 -4.65 2.16
CA ILE A 67 5.71 -3.97 0.90
C ILE A 67 6.64 -2.78 0.67
N SER A 68 7.81 -2.79 1.29
CA SER A 68 8.74 -1.66 1.28
C SER A 68 9.29 -1.33 -0.11
N ARG A 69 9.32 -2.31 -1.02
CA ARG A 69 9.85 -2.14 -2.39
C ARG A 69 8.77 -1.97 -3.46
N TRP A 70 7.50 -1.85 -3.06
CA TRP A 70 6.45 -1.58 -4.02
C TRP A 70 6.69 -0.25 -4.74
N ASP A 71 6.57 -0.28 -6.07
CA ASP A 71 6.57 0.94 -6.89
C ASP A 71 5.16 1.52 -6.91
N VAL A 72 4.91 2.49 -6.03
CA VAL A 72 3.61 3.18 -5.92
C VAL A 72 3.62 4.54 -6.61
N SER A 73 4.59 4.78 -7.48
CA SER A 73 4.81 6.09 -8.09
C SER A 73 3.66 6.57 -8.99
N ARG A 74 2.80 5.66 -9.43
CA ARG A 74 1.61 6.01 -10.25
C ARG A 74 0.32 6.09 -9.45
N VAL A 75 0.37 5.80 -8.15
CA VAL A 75 -0.83 5.82 -7.30
C VAL A 75 -1.29 7.25 -7.06
N VAL A 76 -2.57 7.48 -7.25
CA VAL A 76 -3.24 8.77 -7.11
C VAL A 76 -4.12 8.79 -5.86
N ASP A 77 -4.68 7.65 -5.48
CA ASP A 77 -5.63 7.53 -4.37
C ASP A 77 -5.15 6.51 -3.36
N MET A 78 -4.89 6.98 -2.13
CA MET A 78 -4.52 6.15 -0.98
C MET A 78 -5.46 6.38 0.20
N ARG A 79 -6.69 6.86 -0.06
CA ARG A 79 -7.68 7.10 1.01
C ARG A 79 -7.98 5.80 1.74
N TYR A 80 -7.96 5.83 3.08
CA TYR A 80 -8.30 4.70 3.96
C TYR A 80 -7.45 3.44 3.73
N MET A 81 -6.28 3.58 3.07
CA MET A 81 -5.48 2.41 2.67
C MET A 81 -5.12 1.50 3.85
N PHE A 82 -4.78 2.07 4.99
CA PHE A 82 -4.42 1.33 6.20
C PHE A 82 -5.36 1.61 7.37
N TRP A 83 -6.61 1.97 7.08
CA TRP A 83 -7.59 2.25 8.12
C TRP A 83 -7.85 0.98 8.93
N ASN A 84 -7.73 1.10 10.27
CA ASN A 84 -7.92 -0.04 11.20
C ASN A 84 -7.05 -1.25 10.82
N SER A 85 -5.82 -0.99 10.36
CA SER A 85 -4.88 -2.00 9.86
C SER A 85 -3.83 -2.34 10.93
N GLN A 86 -3.36 -3.58 10.93
CA GLN A 86 -2.27 -4.05 11.79
C GLN A 86 -0.89 -3.72 11.21
N PHE A 87 -0.81 -3.25 9.98
CA PHE A 87 0.44 -2.99 9.29
C PHE A 87 1.31 -1.96 10.02
N ASN A 88 2.57 -2.31 10.23
CA ASN A 88 3.58 -1.41 10.80
C ASN A 88 4.96 -1.60 10.12
N GLY A 89 4.98 -1.87 8.82
CA GLY A 89 6.20 -2.03 8.05
C GLY A 89 6.80 -0.71 7.59
N ASP A 90 7.87 -0.81 6.81
CA ASP A 90 8.62 0.35 6.32
C ASP A 90 8.01 0.88 5.02
N LEU A 91 7.57 2.14 5.04
CA LEU A 91 7.06 2.87 3.87
C LEU A 91 7.94 4.07 3.52
N SER A 92 9.10 4.21 4.14
CA SER A 92 9.92 5.42 4.04
C SER A 92 10.44 5.70 2.63
N LYS A 93 10.57 4.66 1.79
CA LYS A 93 11.10 4.78 0.42
C LYS A 93 10.02 4.91 -0.65
N TRP A 94 8.76 4.87 -0.25
CA TRP A 94 7.66 5.00 -1.22
C TRP A 94 7.66 6.39 -1.86
N ASP A 95 7.57 6.43 -3.19
CA ASP A 95 7.34 7.66 -3.94
C ASP A 95 5.83 7.90 -4.04
N VAL A 96 5.32 8.77 -3.18
CA VAL A 96 3.90 9.13 -3.13
C VAL A 96 3.62 10.50 -3.76
N SER A 97 4.53 10.97 -4.60
CA SER A 97 4.50 12.34 -5.14
C SER A 97 3.30 12.63 -6.04
N ARG A 98 2.64 11.59 -6.57
CA ARG A 98 1.43 11.76 -7.40
C ARG A 98 0.13 11.59 -6.63
N VAL A 99 0.19 11.21 -5.37
CA VAL A 99 -1.01 10.96 -4.56
C VAL A 99 -1.71 12.27 -4.24
N VAL A 100 -3.02 12.31 -4.52
CA VAL A 100 -3.87 13.47 -4.22
C VAL A 100 -4.86 13.19 -3.09
N GLY A 101 -5.21 11.94 -2.84
CA GLY A 101 -6.14 11.53 -1.77
C GLY A 101 -5.45 10.68 -0.73
N MET A 102 -5.44 11.14 0.53
CA MET A 102 -4.89 10.38 1.66
C MET A 102 -5.79 10.45 2.89
N ASN A 103 -7.05 10.84 2.74
CA ASN A 103 -7.98 10.95 3.87
C ASN A 103 -8.09 9.62 4.61
N GLY A 104 -7.94 9.66 5.93
CA GLY A 104 -8.10 8.49 6.79
C GLY A 104 -7.09 7.37 6.58
N MET A 105 -6.02 7.61 5.83
CA MET A 105 -5.06 6.56 5.44
C MET A 105 -4.56 5.73 6.62
N PHE A 106 -4.27 6.36 7.74
CA PHE A 106 -3.73 5.70 8.93
C PHE A 106 -4.66 5.79 10.15
N ASN A 107 -5.95 6.11 9.96
CA ASN A 107 -6.88 6.18 11.08
C ASN A 107 -7.02 4.79 11.73
N ASP A 108 -6.93 4.74 13.07
CA ASP A 108 -7.02 3.50 13.86
C ASP A 108 -5.99 2.43 13.43
N SER A 109 -4.91 2.85 12.81
CA SER A 109 -3.84 1.99 12.31
C SER A 109 -2.74 1.81 13.37
N LYS A 110 -2.08 0.67 13.31
CA LYS A 110 -0.88 0.38 14.14
C LYS A 110 0.38 1.02 13.58
N PHE A 111 0.32 1.59 12.36
CA PHE A 111 1.49 2.15 11.70
C PHE A 111 2.13 3.26 12.54
N ASN A 112 3.44 3.16 12.71
CA ASN A 112 4.24 4.12 13.49
C ASN A 112 5.59 4.43 12.82
N GLY A 113 5.69 4.26 11.52
CA GLY A 113 6.94 4.44 10.78
C GLY A 113 7.27 5.90 10.46
N ASP A 114 8.46 6.09 9.89
CA ASP A 114 8.98 7.39 9.49
C ASP A 114 8.53 7.73 8.06
N LEU A 115 7.74 8.79 7.91
CA LEU A 115 7.26 9.29 6.63
C LEU A 115 7.84 10.67 6.30
N SER A 116 8.89 11.08 7.00
CA SER A 116 9.45 12.44 6.88
C SER A 116 9.97 12.77 5.48
N LYS A 117 10.28 11.76 4.66
CA LYS A 117 10.79 11.94 3.30
C LYS A 117 9.69 11.94 2.23
N TRP A 118 8.44 11.71 2.62
CA TRP A 118 7.34 11.69 1.68
C TRP A 118 7.08 13.08 1.11
N ASN A 119 6.96 13.16 -0.21
CA ASN A 119 6.50 14.37 -0.89
C ASN A 119 4.97 14.30 -1.01
N VAL A 120 4.27 15.05 -0.15
CA VAL A 120 2.80 15.09 -0.13
C VAL A 120 2.26 16.42 -0.66
N SER A 121 3.03 17.09 -1.51
CA SER A 121 2.68 18.42 -2.03
C SER A 121 1.40 18.44 -2.85
N LYS A 122 1.00 17.31 -3.44
CA LYS A 122 -0.22 17.21 -4.25
C LYS A 122 -1.44 16.73 -3.46
N VAL A 123 -1.26 16.35 -2.21
CA VAL A 123 -2.38 15.87 -1.39
C VAL A 123 -3.35 17.02 -1.16
N LYS A 124 -4.59 16.83 -1.60
CA LYS A 124 -5.69 17.77 -1.45
C LYS A 124 -6.60 17.30 -0.34
N ASN A 125 -7.30 18.24 0.31
CA ASN A 125 -8.28 17.93 1.33
C ASN A 125 -7.69 17.10 2.50
N GLN A 126 -6.95 17.81 3.35
CA GLN A 126 -6.32 17.22 4.53
C GLN A 126 -7.29 17.02 5.70
N VAL A 127 -8.58 17.32 5.52
CA VAL A 127 -9.60 17.11 6.54
C VAL A 127 -9.76 15.62 6.81
N GLY A 128 -9.64 15.21 8.07
CA GLY A 128 -9.71 13.80 8.44
C GLY A 128 -8.43 13.00 8.24
N VAL A 129 -7.34 13.67 7.85
CA VAL A 129 -6.02 13.02 7.83
C VAL A 129 -5.56 12.77 9.25
N LYS A 130 -5.08 11.57 9.53
CA LYS A 130 -4.63 11.20 10.87
C LYS A 130 -3.51 12.13 11.36
N THR A 131 -3.47 12.36 12.66
CA THR A 131 -2.54 13.27 13.32
C THR A 131 -1.07 13.05 12.90
N LYS A 132 -0.65 11.79 12.73
CA LYS A 132 0.71 11.48 12.31
C LYS A 132 1.05 12.01 10.92
N LEU A 133 0.13 11.86 9.98
CA LEU A 133 0.33 12.37 8.62
C LEU A 133 0.26 13.88 8.61
N LEU A 134 -0.62 14.47 9.42
CA LEU A 134 -0.68 15.92 9.64
C LEU A 134 0.62 16.49 10.20
N GLN A 135 1.25 15.81 11.16
CA GLN A 135 2.52 16.23 11.72
C GLN A 135 3.62 16.23 10.65
N ILE A 136 3.63 15.25 9.77
CA ILE A 136 4.57 15.16 8.67
C ILE A 136 4.32 16.27 7.66
N ILE A 137 3.07 16.50 7.27
CA ILE A 137 2.69 17.57 6.36
C ILE A 137 3.08 18.92 6.94
N ASN A 138 2.84 19.15 8.23
CA ASN A 138 3.21 20.39 8.90
C ASN A 138 4.72 20.58 8.96
N LYS A 139 5.51 19.51 9.14
CA LYS A 139 6.96 19.59 9.06
C LYS A 139 7.44 19.95 7.66
N LEU A 140 6.78 19.45 6.63
CA LEU A 140 7.14 19.72 5.24
C LEU A 140 6.75 21.14 4.79
N SER A 141 5.82 21.77 5.48
CA SER A 141 5.37 23.14 5.16
C SER A 141 6.13 24.24 5.92
N VAL A 142 7.12 23.85 6.72
CA VAL A 142 8.01 24.77 7.42
C VAL A 142 9.30 25.01 6.58
#